data_e9fbed1c05748c017e5984b5f5c1b9f7
#
_entry.id   e9fbed1c05748c017e5984b5f5c1b9f7
#
_cell.length_a   1.000
_cell.length_b   1.000
_cell.length_c   1.000
_cell.angle_alpha   90.00
_cell.angle_beta   90.00
_cell.angle_gamma   90.00
#
_symmetry.space_group_name_H-M   'P 1'
#
loop_
_entity.id
_entity.type
_entity.pdbx_description
1 polymer ?
#
loop_
_entity_poly.entity_id
_entity_poly.type
_entity_poly.pdbx_seq_one_letter_code
_entity_poly.pdbx_strand_id
1 'polypeptide(L)'
;MYKRQALDTLNDHKGVCRDFAHLMITMCRALNIPARFTTAIDFGADPALGPTDFHAYVEVYLGHRWYLFDPSGTAIPMGFVRIGTGRDAAKDGGERGVGGVQAQAPVIDISAQVNPQNGWQMPVHRTEALSTDSGWHTGF
;
A
#
# COMPACT_ATOMS: atom_id res chain seq x y z
N MET A 1 6.27 0.07 21.40
CA MET A 1 6.27 0.88 20.17
C MET A 1 5.07 1.82 20.23
N TYR A 2 5.27 3.13 20.17
CA TYR A 2 4.19 4.13 20.25
C TYR A 2 3.29 3.98 19.02
N LYS A 3 1.99 3.74 19.21
CA LYS A 3 1.02 3.65 18.12
C LYS A 3 0.57 5.07 17.77
N ARG A 4 1.08 5.60 16.68
CA ARG A 4 0.73 6.92 16.19
C ARG A 4 -0.73 6.94 15.70
N GLN A 5 -1.48 7.95 16.11
CA GLN A 5 -2.85 8.18 15.63
C GLN A 5 -2.81 9.04 14.36
N ALA A 6 -3.88 8.99 13.55
CA ALA A 6 -3.99 9.84 12.37
C ALA A 6 -3.84 11.34 12.68
N LEU A 7 -4.34 11.77 13.84
CA LEU A 7 -4.22 13.15 14.30
C LEU A 7 -2.77 13.53 14.61
N ASP A 8 -1.99 12.63 15.20
CA ASP A 8 -0.56 12.86 15.46
C ASP A 8 0.20 13.05 14.14
N THR A 9 -0.10 12.20 13.14
CA THR A 9 0.50 12.31 11.80
C THR A 9 0.16 13.63 11.13
N LEU A 10 -1.10 14.09 11.28
CA LEU A 10 -1.54 15.38 10.74
C LEU A 10 -0.81 16.54 11.40
N ASN A 11 -0.66 16.53 12.72
CA ASN A 11 -0.04 17.62 13.46
C ASN A 11 1.48 17.68 13.28
N ASP A 12 2.12 16.51 13.29
CA ASP A 12 3.58 16.43 13.26
C ASP A 12 4.15 16.46 11.83
N HIS A 13 3.31 16.22 10.80
CA HIS A 13 3.70 16.05 9.39
C HIS A 13 4.78 14.98 9.21
N LYS A 14 4.78 13.96 10.05
CA LYS A 14 5.75 12.86 10.06
C LYS A 14 5.06 11.53 10.30
N GLY A 15 5.59 10.49 9.69
CA GLY A 15 5.08 9.14 9.86
C GLY A 15 5.74 8.16 8.88
N VAL A 16 5.40 6.90 9.00
CA VAL A 16 5.71 5.87 7.99
C VAL A 16 4.50 5.68 7.07
N CYS A 17 4.66 4.90 6.00
CA CYS A 17 3.60 4.66 5.01
C CYS A 17 2.25 4.31 5.64
N ARG A 18 2.25 3.46 6.68
CA ARG A 18 1.04 3.09 7.43
C ARG A 18 0.36 4.28 8.11
N ASP A 19 1.12 5.20 8.67
CA ASP A 19 0.58 6.36 9.38
C ASP A 19 -0.11 7.31 8.40
N PHE A 20 0.50 7.56 7.25
CA PHE A 20 -0.10 8.35 6.17
C PHE A 20 -1.33 7.67 5.56
N ALA A 21 -1.30 6.34 5.39
CA ALA A 21 -2.47 5.59 4.93
C ALA A 21 -3.64 5.74 5.91
N HIS A 22 -3.40 5.62 7.22
CA HIS A 22 -4.44 5.84 8.24
C HIS A 22 -5.00 7.25 8.22
N LEU A 23 -4.14 8.27 8.07
CA LEU A 23 -4.58 9.65 7.95
C LEU A 23 -5.49 9.84 6.74
N MET A 24 -5.08 9.39 5.56
CA MET A 24 -5.90 9.49 4.34
C MET A 24 -7.23 8.77 4.47
N ILE A 25 -7.25 7.55 5.03
CA ILE A 25 -8.49 6.80 5.27
C ILE A 25 -9.42 7.57 6.21
N THR A 26 -8.88 8.17 7.26
CA THR A 26 -9.66 8.96 8.22
C THR A 26 -10.30 10.18 7.53
N MET A 27 -9.54 10.88 6.70
CA MET A 27 -10.03 12.04 5.94
C MET A 27 -11.11 11.63 4.91
N CYS A 28 -10.89 10.55 4.16
CA CYS A 28 -11.88 10.02 3.22
C CYS A 28 -13.20 9.68 3.94
N ARG A 29 -13.12 8.98 5.06
CA ARG A 29 -14.30 8.59 5.84
C ARG A 29 -15.03 9.78 6.44
N ALA A 30 -14.31 10.82 6.85
CA ALA A 30 -14.94 12.08 7.31
C ALA A 30 -15.76 12.77 6.22
N LEU A 31 -15.40 12.55 4.95
CA LEU A 31 -16.12 13.03 3.77
C LEU A 31 -17.12 12.00 3.22
N ASN A 32 -17.41 10.93 3.93
CA ASN A 32 -18.24 9.80 3.49
C ASN A 32 -17.76 9.14 2.18
N ILE A 33 -16.46 9.18 1.93
CA ILE A 33 -15.84 8.49 0.80
C ILE A 33 -15.33 7.13 1.29
N PRO A 34 -15.79 6.00 0.72
CA PRO A 34 -15.30 4.68 1.11
C PRO A 34 -13.80 4.55 0.83
N ALA A 35 -13.06 4.15 1.85
CA ALA A 35 -11.62 3.92 1.77
C ALA A 35 -11.23 2.71 2.60
N ARG A 36 -10.23 1.96 2.12
CA ARG A 36 -9.71 0.78 2.78
C ARG A 36 -8.19 0.78 2.83
N PHE A 37 -7.68 0.20 3.89
CA PHE A 37 -6.25 -0.03 4.07
C PHE A 37 -5.80 -1.21 3.20
N THR A 38 -4.65 -1.08 2.57
CA THR A 38 -4.09 -2.13 1.73
C THR A 38 -2.62 -2.33 2.03
N THR A 39 -2.21 -3.58 2.10
CA THR A 39 -0.81 -3.98 2.24
C THR A 39 -0.32 -4.58 0.94
N ALA A 40 0.86 -4.17 0.52
CA ALA A 40 1.56 -4.69 -0.65
C ALA A 40 3.04 -4.90 -0.36
N ILE A 41 3.71 -5.54 -1.32
CA ILE A 41 5.15 -5.45 -1.49
C ILE A 41 5.39 -4.45 -2.61
N ASP A 42 6.32 -3.52 -2.43
CA ASP A 42 6.69 -2.53 -3.44
C ASP A 42 7.79 -3.08 -4.34
N PHE A 43 7.53 -3.18 -5.62
CA PHE A 43 8.52 -3.51 -6.63
C PHE A 43 8.85 -2.27 -7.46
N GLY A 44 10.16 -2.02 -7.66
CA GLY A 44 10.63 -0.89 -8.46
C GLY A 44 10.74 0.45 -7.70
N ALA A 45 10.58 0.44 -6.38
CA ALA A 45 10.92 1.59 -5.55
C ALA A 45 12.42 1.93 -5.70
N ASP A 46 12.78 3.17 -5.38
CA ASP A 46 14.17 3.64 -5.47
C ASP A 46 15.08 2.77 -4.57
N PRO A 47 16.07 2.07 -5.12
CA PRO A 47 17.01 1.28 -4.33
C PRO A 47 17.77 2.07 -3.27
N ALA A 48 17.88 3.39 -3.42
CA ALA A 48 18.47 4.27 -2.41
C ALA A 48 17.66 4.35 -1.11
N LEU A 49 16.37 4.01 -1.16
CA LEU A 49 15.48 3.94 0.01
C LEU A 49 15.59 2.62 0.78
N GLY A 50 16.34 1.67 0.27
CA GLY A 50 16.53 0.35 0.87
C GLY A 50 16.04 -0.81 0.01
N PRO A 51 16.09 -2.04 0.52
CA PRO A 51 15.57 -3.20 -0.18
C PRO A 51 14.04 -3.14 -0.26
N THR A 52 13.47 -3.86 -1.22
CA THR A 52 12.03 -4.09 -1.34
C THR A 52 11.44 -4.54 -0.01
N ASP A 53 10.37 -3.89 0.44
CA ASP A 53 9.74 -4.12 1.73
C ASP A 53 8.21 -4.08 1.62
N PHE A 54 7.56 -4.37 2.74
CA PHE A 54 6.13 -4.17 2.88
C PHE A 54 5.78 -2.69 2.82
N HIS A 55 4.76 -2.39 2.04
CA HIS A 55 4.23 -1.04 1.91
C HIS A 55 2.74 -1.00 2.26
N ALA A 56 2.33 0.11 2.88
CA ALA A 56 0.94 0.40 3.20
C ALA A 56 0.43 1.54 2.32
N TYR A 57 -0.68 1.30 1.66
CA TYR A 57 -1.34 2.29 0.81
C TYR A 57 -2.85 2.28 1.00
N VAL A 58 -3.57 3.13 0.30
CA VAL A 58 -5.01 3.29 0.41
C VAL A 58 -5.68 2.98 -0.91
N GLU A 59 -6.76 2.22 -0.85
CA GLU A 59 -7.69 2.14 -1.95
C GLU A 59 -8.95 2.95 -1.61
N VAL A 60 -9.36 3.83 -2.53
CA VAL A 60 -10.52 4.73 -2.39
C VAL A 60 -11.53 4.41 -3.47
N TYR A 61 -12.81 4.32 -3.08
CA TYR A 61 -13.89 4.02 -4.02
C TYR A 61 -14.48 5.30 -4.59
N LEU A 62 -14.24 5.52 -5.88
CA LEU A 62 -14.67 6.70 -6.62
C LEU A 62 -15.31 6.29 -7.94
N GLY A 63 -16.49 6.85 -8.26
CA GLY A 63 -17.13 6.61 -9.55
C GLY A 63 -17.34 5.13 -9.90
N HIS A 64 -17.73 4.32 -8.90
CA HIS A 64 -17.98 2.87 -9.03
C HIS A 64 -16.73 2.00 -9.19
N ARG A 65 -15.53 2.51 -8.88
CA ARG A 65 -14.27 1.75 -8.94
C ARG A 65 -13.38 2.05 -7.74
N TRP A 66 -12.53 1.10 -7.40
CA TRP A 66 -11.45 1.29 -6.43
C TRP A 66 -10.21 1.82 -7.14
N TYR A 67 -9.64 2.88 -6.58
CA TYR A 67 -8.41 3.50 -7.06
C TYR A 67 -7.36 3.48 -5.96
N LEU A 68 -6.12 3.31 -6.37
CA LEU A 68 -4.95 3.19 -5.52
C LEU A 68 -4.30 4.56 -5.30
N PHE A 69 -3.94 4.83 -4.02
CA PHE A 69 -3.24 6.04 -3.63
C PHE A 69 -2.13 5.70 -2.64
N ASP A 70 -0.93 6.19 -2.89
CA ASP A 70 0.17 6.16 -1.92
C ASP A 70 0.37 7.56 -1.30
N PRO A 71 -0.22 7.84 -0.14
CA PRO A 71 -0.10 9.14 0.51
C PRO A 71 1.30 9.41 1.09
N SER A 72 2.15 8.40 1.20
CA SER A 72 3.54 8.58 1.62
C SER A 72 4.42 9.12 0.50
N GLY A 73 4.08 8.83 -0.76
CA GLY A 73 4.83 9.23 -1.93
C GLY A 73 6.21 8.57 -2.06
N THR A 74 6.46 7.50 -1.31
CA THR A 74 7.79 6.86 -1.27
C THR A 74 7.92 5.65 -2.16
N ALA A 75 6.82 5.15 -2.71
CA ALA A 75 6.82 3.98 -3.59
C ALA A 75 6.26 4.33 -4.97
N ILE A 76 6.41 3.41 -5.91
CA ILE A 76 5.84 3.50 -7.25
C ILE A 76 4.58 2.64 -7.29
N PRO A 77 3.37 3.22 -7.25
CA PRO A 77 2.12 2.47 -7.13
C PRO A 77 1.91 1.40 -8.21
N MET A 78 2.41 1.62 -9.41
CA MET A 78 2.38 0.65 -10.51
C MET A 78 3.12 -0.66 -10.16
N GLY A 79 4.09 -0.60 -9.25
CA GLY A 79 4.89 -1.74 -8.82
C GLY A 79 4.32 -2.48 -7.61
N PHE A 80 3.15 -2.13 -7.09
CA PHE A 80 2.59 -2.79 -5.92
C PHE A 80 2.06 -4.18 -6.24
N VAL A 81 2.56 -5.15 -5.49
CA VAL A 81 1.99 -6.51 -5.43
C VAL A 81 1.12 -6.59 -4.19
N ARG A 82 -0.20 -6.48 -4.39
CA ARG A 82 -1.18 -6.47 -3.29
C ARG A 82 -1.21 -7.80 -2.55
N ILE A 83 -1.09 -7.75 -1.22
CA ILE A 83 -1.18 -8.91 -0.34
C ILE A 83 -2.57 -9.02 0.27
N GLY A 84 -3.10 -7.91 0.76
CA GLY A 84 -4.41 -7.93 1.41
C GLY A 84 -5.00 -6.55 1.63
N THR A 85 -6.29 -6.53 1.92
CA THR A 85 -7.04 -5.32 2.23
C THR A 85 -7.76 -5.48 3.56
N GLY A 86 -7.92 -4.38 4.27
CA GLY A 86 -8.65 -4.34 5.53
C GLY A 86 -9.30 -2.99 5.80
N ARG A 87 -10.10 -2.92 6.84
CA ARG A 87 -10.72 -1.67 7.27
C ARG A 87 -9.68 -0.62 7.68
N ASP A 88 -8.69 -1.07 8.42
CA ASP A 88 -7.51 -0.32 8.83
C ASP A 88 -6.36 -1.33 9.03
N ALA A 89 -5.14 -0.86 9.25
CA ALA A 89 -4.10 -1.75 9.73
C ALA A 89 -4.56 -2.27 11.07
N ALA A 90 -4.97 -3.53 11.10
CA ALA A 90 -5.48 -4.15 12.31
C ALA A 90 -4.59 -3.79 13.48
N LYS A 91 -5.18 -3.34 14.58
CA LYS A 91 -4.47 -3.12 15.83
C LYS A 91 -3.67 -4.36 16.26
N ASP A 92 -3.92 -5.47 15.62
CA ASP A 92 -3.57 -6.82 15.97
C ASP A 92 -2.65 -7.51 14.99
N GLY A 93 -2.00 -6.78 14.10
CA GLY A 93 -0.98 -7.34 13.18
C GLY A 93 0.23 -7.96 13.89
N GLY A 94 0.18 -8.17 15.20
CA GLY A 94 1.26 -8.74 15.95
C GLY A 94 0.93 -9.37 17.29
N GLU A 95 -0.28 -9.19 17.84
CA GLU A 95 -0.51 -9.56 19.23
C GLU A 95 -1.73 -10.46 19.53
N ARG A 96 -2.46 -10.91 18.52
CA ARG A 96 -3.45 -11.99 18.69
C ARG A 96 -2.98 -13.31 18.10
N GLY A 97 -1.74 -13.65 18.34
CA GLY A 97 -1.34 -15.05 18.28
C GLY A 97 -1.98 -15.76 19.46
N VAL A 98 -2.93 -16.65 19.20
CA VAL A 98 -3.38 -17.61 20.19
C VAL A 98 -2.16 -18.47 20.55
N GLY A 99 -1.56 -18.18 21.70
CA GLY A 99 -0.47 -18.96 22.29
C GLY A 99 0.90 -18.73 21.65
N GLY A 100 1.74 -17.92 22.27
CA GLY A 100 3.21 -17.96 22.23
C GLY A 100 3.94 -18.14 20.90
N VAL A 101 3.34 -17.76 19.77
CA VAL A 101 3.99 -17.85 18.46
C VAL A 101 5.05 -16.75 18.34
N GLN A 102 6.31 -17.13 18.22
CA GLN A 102 7.38 -16.22 17.84
C GLN A 102 7.46 -16.16 16.32
N ALA A 103 7.03 -15.06 15.73
CA ALA A 103 7.21 -14.81 14.31
C ALA A 103 8.64 -14.34 14.04
N GLN A 104 9.31 -14.95 13.07
CA GLN A 104 10.56 -14.45 12.52
C GLN A 104 10.27 -13.34 11.51
N ALA A 105 11.22 -12.43 11.33
CA ALA A 105 11.12 -11.42 10.29
C ALA A 105 10.99 -12.09 8.91
N PRO A 106 10.01 -11.71 8.09
CA PRO A 106 9.85 -12.29 6.77
C PRO A 106 11.03 -11.92 5.87
N VAL A 107 11.44 -12.86 5.03
CA VAL A 107 12.36 -12.59 3.92
C VAL A 107 11.53 -12.33 2.69
N ILE A 108 11.72 -11.16 2.07
CA ILE A 108 11.03 -10.77 0.84
C ILE A 108 11.99 -10.96 -0.32
N ASP A 109 11.58 -11.80 -1.26
CA ASP A 109 12.25 -11.96 -2.55
C ASP A 109 11.22 -11.73 -3.66
N ILE A 110 11.45 -10.73 -4.47
CA ILE A 110 10.59 -10.36 -5.59
C ILE A 110 11.44 -10.05 -6.81
N SER A 111 11.11 -10.67 -7.93
CA SER A 111 11.80 -10.48 -9.20
C SER A 111 10.80 -10.29 -10.34
N ALA A 112 11.14 -9.40 -11.27
CA ALA A 112 10.36 -9.25 -12.49
C ALA A 112 10.71 -10.34 -13.49
N GLN A 113 9.69 -10.86 -14.15
CA GLN A 113 9.86 -11.78 -15.27
C GLN A 113 9.46 -11.09 -16.58
N VAL A 114 10.19 -11.42 -17.65
CA VAL A 114 9.84 -10.93 -18.98
C VAL A 114 8.51 -11.56 -19.41
N ASN A 115 7.52 -10.73 -19.71
CA ASN A 115 6.28 -11.21 -20.32
C ASN A 115 6.55 -11.50 -21.80
N PRO A 116 6.32 -12.74 -22.30
CA PRO A 116 6.58 -13.09 -23.70
C PRO A 116 5.80 -12.24 -24.72
N GLN A 117 4.66 -11.68 -24.31
CA GLN A 117 3.79 -10.89 -25.18
C GLN A 117 4.10 -9.39 -25.13
N ASN A 118 4.44 -8.85 -23.96
CA ASN A 118 4.58 -7.41 -23.73
C ASN A 118 6.00 -6.99 -23.38
N GLY A 119 6.96 -7.92 -23.32
CA GLY A 119 8.33 -7.63 -22.93
C GLY A 119 8.47 -7.35 -21.42
N TRP A 120 9.54 -6.66 -21.05
CA TRP A 120 9.84 -6.28 -19.69
C TRP A 120 9.51 -4.80 -19.46
N GLN A 121 8.73 -4.53 -18.42
CA GLN A 121 8.36 -3.17 -18.05
C GLN A 121 8.75 -2.90 -16.61
N MET A 122 9.52 -1.84 -16.40
CA MET A 122 9.75 -1.32 -15.06
C MET A 122 8.57 -0.48 -14.61
N PRO A 123 8.18 -0.55 -13.33
CA PRO A 123 7.22 0.38 -12.75
C PRO A 123 7.69 1.83 -12.93
N VAL A 124 6.77 2.70 -13.30
CA VAL A 124 7.01 4.13 -13.45
C VAL A 124 5.90 4.92 -12.75
N HIS A 125 6.23 6.11 -12.28
CA HIS A 125 5.21 7.03 -11.78
C HIS A 125 4.27 7.43 -12.90
N ARG A 126 2.97 7.34 -12.64
CA ARG A 126 1.91 7.75 -13.56
C ARG A 126 1.15 8.93 -12.98
N THR A 127 0.65 9.78 -13.86
CA THR A 127 -0.23 10.90 -13.51
C THR A 127 -1.70 10.48 -13.43
N GLU A 128 -2.04 9.36 -14.09
CA GLU A 128 -3.38 8.82 -14.08
C GLU A 128 -3.61 7.95 -12.84
N ALA A 129 -4.83 8.00 -12.31
CA ALA A 129 -5.23 7.14 -11.21
C ALA A 129 -5.29 5.67 -11.65
N LEU A 130 -4.65 4.80 -10.89
CA LEU A 130 -4.64 3.36 -11.13
C LEU A 130 -5.85 2.71 -10.45
N SER A 131 -6.72 2.07 -11.23
CA SER A 131 -7.82 1.27 -10.69
C SER A 131 -7.33 -0.11 -10.27
N THR A 132 -7.81 -0.58 -9.12
CA THR A 132 -7.53 -1.93 -8.61
C THR A 132 -8.65 -2.93 -8.87
N ASP A 133 -9.73 -2.51 -9.51
CA ASP A 133 -10.75 -3.42 -9.99
C ASP A 133 -10.22 -4.23 -11.17
N SER A 134 -10.57 -5.51 -11.20
CA SER A 134 -10.13 -6.48 -12.20
C SER A 134 -10.35 -6.01 -13.64
N GLY A 135 -9.41 -5.30 -14.16
CA GLY A 135 -9.40 -4.69 -15.49
C GLY A 135 -8.01 -4.52 -16.04
N TRP A 136 -7.03 -5.20 -15.46
CA TRP A 136 -5.68 -5.30 -16.04
C TRP A 136 -5.64 -6.12 -17.34
N HIS A 137 -6.81 -6.42 -17.88
CA HIS A 137 -6.94 -6.98 -19.19
C HIS A 137 -7.27 -5.89 -20.16
N THR A 138 -6.36 -4.99 -20.41
CA THR A 138 -6.46 -4.40 -21.75
C THR A 138 -5.38 -3.37 -21.96
N GLY A 139 -4.62 -3.64 -22.93
CA GLY A 139 -4.16 -2.61 -23.81
C GLY A 139 -2.95 -1.82 -23.31
N PHE A 140 -1.87 -2.50 -23.26
CA PHE A 140 -0.62 -1.89 -23.67
C PHE A 140 -0.14 -2.57 -24.94
#